data_3c86e4d0432b337634d87f5ae29eb195
#
_entry.id   3c86e4d0432b337634d87f5ae29eb195
#
_cell.length_a   1.000
_cell.length_b   1.000
_cell.length_c   1.000
_cell.angle_alpha   90.00
_cell.angle_beta   90.00
_cell.angle_gamma   90.00
#
_symmetry.space_group_name_H-M   'P 1'
#
loop_
_entity.id
_entity.type
_entity.pdbx_description
1 polymer ?
#
loop_
_entity_poly.entity_id
_entity_poly.type
_entity_poly.pdbx_seq_one_letter_code
_entity_poly.pdbx_strand_id
1 'polypeptide(L)'
;MKTTALRSQDIEQKWYLIDCSNQTLGRLSVRVANILRGKTKPEYTPNADVGDFVVLINAKNIKVTGSKNENKIYYSHSGYPGGIKKINFKDLLEKDPEKVLRNSVKGMLPKNKLNRQIIKKLKIYSDEVHPHEAQNPEVLSLSLIHISEPTRLSV
;
A
#
# COMPACT_ATOMS: atom_id res chain seq x y z
N MET A 1 -27.95 13.41 -18.34
CA MET A 1 -27.20 12.63 -17.32
C MET A 1 -26.73 13.61 -16.21
N LYS A 2 -27.02 13.31 -14.95
CA LYS A 2 -26.49 14.13 -13.83
C LYS A 2 -25.12 13.58 -13.44
N THR A 3 -24.09 14.40 -13.49
CA THR A 3 -22.75 14.05 -12.98
C THR A 3 -22.80 14.10 -11.46
N THR A 4 -22.59 13.01 -10.77
CA THR A 4 -22.53 12.93 -9.32
C THR A 4 -21.14 13.37 -8.85
N ALA A 5 -21.05 14.51 -8.19
CA ALA A 5 -19.82 14.94 -7.53
C ALA A 5 -19.87 14.52 -6.05
N LEU A 6 -18.97 13.64 -5.65
CA LEU A 6 -18.86 13.17 -4.26
C LEU A 6 -18.21 14.25 -3.39
N ARG A 7 -18.83 14.54 -2.25
CA ARG A 7 -18.23 15.36 -1.19
C ARG A 7 -17.54 14.44 -0.17
N SER A 8 -16.53 14.95 0.49
CA SER A 8 -15.81 14.18 1.52
C SER A 8 -16.70 13.70 2.68
N GLN A 9 -17.84 14.34 2.89
CA GLN A 9 -18.81 13.99 3.92
C GLN A 9 -19.68 12.79 3.54
N ASP A 10 -19.84 12.52 2.24
CA ASP A 10 -20.71 11.47 1.71
C ASP A 10 -19.95 10.13 1.52
N ILE A 11 -18.66 10.11 1.86
CA ILE A 11 -17.78 8.97 1.61
C ILE A 11 -17.61 8.15 2.89
N GLU A 12 -18.10 6.93 2.88
CA GLU A 12 -17.81 5.95 3.93
C GLU A 12 -16.39 5.38 3.75
N GLN A 13 -15.56 5.54 4.77
CA GLN A 13 -14.19 5.03 4.80
C GLN A 13 -14.10 3.84 5.75
N LYS A 14 -13.68 2.70 5.22
CA LYS A 14 -13.50 1.46 5.99
C LYS A 14 -12.04 1.29 6.42
N TRP A 15 -11.84 0.45 7.42
CA TRP A 15 -10.53 0.04 7.87
C TRP A 15 -10.27 -1.40 7.47
N TYR A 16 -9.12 -1.65 6.86
CA TYR A 16 -8.70 -2.99 6.44
C TYR A 16 -7.40 -3.38 7.13
N LEU A 17 -7.36 -4.61 7.65
CA LEU A 17 -6.18 -5.24 8.19
C LEU A 17 -5.64 -6.25 7.20
N ILE A 18 -4.35 -6.16 6.90
CA ILE A 18 -3.66 -7.05 5.94
C ILE A 18 -2.39 -7.58 6.59
N ASP A 19 -2.25 -8.90 6.60
CA ASP A 19 -1.01 -9.56 7.01
C ASP A 19 -0.01 -9.60 5.83
N CYS A 20 1.20 -9.10 6.09
CA CYS A 20 2.30 -9.08 5.13
C CYS A 20 3.07 -10.40 5.06
N SER A 21 2.82 -11.34 6.00
CA SER A 21 3.51 -12.62 6.06
C SER A 21 3.37 -13.39 4.75
N ASN A 22 4.50 -13.85 4.20
CA ASN A 22 4.56 -14.60 2.96
C ASN A 22 4.07 -13.86 1.68
N GLN A 23 3.73 -12.58 1.78
CA GLN A 23 3.33 -11.78 0.62
C GLN A 23 4.56 -11.22 -0.13
N THR A 24 4.44 -11.07 -1.44
CA THR A 24 5.47 -10.41 -2.24
C THR A 24 5.30 -8.90 -2.18
N LEU A 25 6.37 -8.17 -1.85
CA LEU A 25 6.36 -6.71 -1.68
C LEU A 25 5.66 -5.97 -2.83
N GLY A 26 5.98 -6.30 -4.09
CA GLY A 26 5.40 -5.59 -5.24
C GLY A 26 3.91 -5.81 -5.39
N ARG A 27 3.45 -7.06 -5.31
CA ARG A 27 2.03 -7.43 -5.47
C ARG A 27 1.18 -6.86 -4.33
N LEU A 28 1.67 -6.96 -3.10
CA LEU A 28 1.03 -6.36 -1.93
C LEU A 28 0.88 -4.84 -2.11
N SER A 29 1.97 -4.16 -2.49
CA SER A 29 1.97 -2.69 -2.63
C SER A 29 1.00 -2.19 -3.69
N VAL A 30 0.80 -2.93 -4.81
CA VAL A 30 -0.20 -2.59 -5.84
C VAL A 30 -1.62 -2.65 -5.27
N ARG A 31 -1.95 -3.72 -4.55
CA ARG A 31 -3.28 -3.90 -3.95
C ARG A 31 -3.57 -2.83 -2.90
N VAL A 32 -2.61 -2.60 -2.01
CA VAL A 32 -2.69 -1.54 -0.99
C VAL A 32 -2.87 -0.16 -1.65
N ALA A 33 -2.12 0.16 -2.70
CA ALA A 33 -2.26 1.43 -3.41
C ALA A 33 -3.65 1.59 -4.06
N ASN A 34 -4.24 0.50 -4.58
CA ASN A 34 -5.60 0.53 -5.14
C ASN A 34 -6.68 0.75 -4.07
N ILE A 35 -6.56 0.12 -2.91
CA ILE A 35 -7.47 0.32 -1.77
C ILE A 35 -7.36 1.76 -1.23
N LEU A 36 -6.14 2.24 -1.01
CA LEU A 36 -5.88 3.61 -0.54
C LEU A 36 -6.44 4.68 -1.48
N ARG A 37 -6.42 4.43 -2.81
CA ARG A 37 -7.02 5.32 -3.80
C ARG A 37 -8.52 5.16 -3.95
N GLY A 38 -9.10 4.10 -3.42
CA GLY A 38 -10.50 3.77 -3.59
C GLY A 38 -10.86 3.22 -4.96
N LYS A 39 -9.89 2.70 -5.75
CA LYS A 39 -10.16 2.14 -7.08
C LYS A 39 -11.05 0.90 -7.06
N THR A 40 -11.23 0.28 -5.92
CA THR A 40 -12.12 -0.86 -5.71
C THR A 40 -13.58 -0.46 -5.56
N LYS A 41 -13.85 0.82 -5.31
CA LYS A 41 -15.20 1.36 -5.14
C LYS A 41 -15.80 1.84 -6.46
N PRO A 42 -17.11 1.61 -6.71
CA PRO A 42 -17.78 2.12 -7.90
C PRO A 42 -17.81 3.65 -7.97
N GLU A 43 -17.76 4.28 -6.82
CA GLU A 43 -17.79 5.75 -6.63
C GLU A 43 -16.45 6.43 -6.84
N TYR A 44 -15.44 5.70 -7.32
CA TYR A 44 -14.10 6.22 -7.53
C TYR A 44 -14.07 7.44 -8.43
N THR A 45 -13.50 8.54 -7.93
CA THR A 45 -13.20 9.75 -8.70
C THR A 45 -11.74 10.17 -8.48
N PRO A 46 -11.01 10.60 -9.53
CA PRO A 46 -9.59 10.96 -9.40
C PRO A 46 -9.31 12.19 -8.54
N ASN A 47 -10.30 13.06 -8.37
CA ASN A 47 -10.20 14.34 -7.68
C ASN A 47 -10.58 14.28 -6.20
N ALA A 48 -11.29 13.22 -5.76
CA ALA A 48 -11.73 13.05 -4.38
C ALA A 48 -10.97 11.93 -3.67
N ASP A 49 -10.85 12.03 -2.34
CA ASP A 49 -10.28 11.00 -1.50
C ASP A 49 -11.35 10.00 -1.05
N VAL A 50 -11.65 9.05 -1.91
CA VAL A 50 -12.66 7.98 -1.70
C VAL A 50 -12.04 6.74 -1.02
N GLY A 51 -10.71 6.70 -0.86
CA GLY A 51 -9.98 5.54 -0.38
C GLY A 51 -10.19 5.21 1.09
N ASP A 52 -9.85 3.99 1.44
CA ASP A 52 -10.00 3.40 2.76
C ASP A 52 -8.70 3.45 3.55
N PHE A 53 -8.79 3.20 4.87
CA PHE A 53 -7.63 3.04 5.74
C PHE A 53 -7.09 1.62 5.63
N VAL A 54 -5.77 1.48 5.62
CA VAL A 54 -5.10 0.18 5.56
C VAL A 54 -4.09 0.07 6.69
N VAL A 55 -4.20 -1.01 7.44
CA VAL A 55 -3.27 -1.42 8.49
C VAL A 55 -2.52 -2.64 8.00
N LEU A 56 -1.20 -2.55 7.92
CA LEU A 56 -0.30 -3.65 7.57
C LEU A 56 0.38 -4.15 8.83
N ILE A 57 0.32 -5.45 9.07
CA ILE A 57 1.02 -6.13 10.19
C ILE A 57 2.09 -7.07 9.66
N ASN A 58 2.99 -7.50 10.52
CA ASN A 58 4.09 -8.44 10.21
C ASN A 58 5.00 -7.94 9.07
N ALA A 59 5.30 -6.65 9.03
CA ALA A 59 6.10 -6.04 7.97
C ALA A 59 7.49 -6.65 7.81
N LYS A 60 8.07 -7.21 8.87
CA LYS A 60 9.37 -7.91 8.87
C LYS A 60 9.38 -9.15 7.97
N ASN A 61 8.22 -9.82 7.81
CA ASN A 61 8.10 -11.12 7.13
C ASN A 61 7.79 -10.98 5.63
N ILE A 62 7.92 -9.78 5.07
CA ILE A 62 7.65 -9.54 3.65
C ILE A 62 8.74 -10.16 2.77
N LYS A 63 8.30 -10.73 1.63
CA LYS A 63 9.21 -11.40 0.68
C LYS A 63 9.40 -10.57 -0.59
N VAL A 64 10.56 -10.74 -1.21
CA VAL A 64 10.86 -10.28 -2.56
C VAL A 64 11.28 -11.46 -3.42
N THR A 65 11.08 -11.36 -4.73
CA THR A 65 11.39 -12.45 -5.68
C THR A 65 12.74 -12.24 -6.36
N GLY A 66 13.39 -13.34 -6.73
CA GLY A 66 14.69 -13.34 -7.41
C GLY A 66 15.81 -12.76 -6.53
N SER A 67 16.84 -12.22 -7.17
CA SER A 67 18.04 -11.67 -6.49
C SER A 67 17.84 -10.28 -5.86
N LYS A 68 16.58 -9.81 -5.74
CA LYS A 68 16.28 -8.46 -5.19
C LYS A 68 16.63 -8.33 -3.72
N ASN A 69 16.70 -9.43 -3.00
CA ASN A 69 17.06 -9.43 -1.58
C ASN A 69 18.47 -8.86 -1.37
N GLU A 70 19.39 -9.17 -2.27
CA GLU A 70 20.79 -8.74 -2.22
C GLU A 70 21.05 -7.52 -3.08
N ASN A 71 20.48 -7.47 -4.29
CA ASN A 71 20.83 -6.49 -5.30
C ASN A 71 19.97 -5.21 -5.26
N LYS A 72 18.85 -5.19 -4.52
CA LYS A 72 18.00 -4.00 -4.45
C LYS A 72 18.61 -2.98 -3.50
N ILE A 73 18.98 -1.81 -4.06
CA ILE A 73 19.57 -0.71 -3.31
C ILE A 73 18.58 0.46 -3.26
N TYR A 74 18.44 1.07 -2.09
CA TYR A 74 17.74 2.32 -1.89
C TYR A 74 18.75 3.45 -1.78
N TYR A 75 18.51 4.50 -2.55
CA TYR A 75 19.32 5.70 -2.55
C TYR A 75 18.60 6.83 -1.84
N SER A 76 19.32 7.59 -1.05
CA SER A 76 18.87 8.86 -0.49
C SER A 76 19.98 9.90 -0.62
N HIS A 77 19.62 11.18 -0.70
CA HIS A 77 20.57 12.27 -0.84
C HIS A 77 20.33 13.31 0.25
N SER A 78 21.41 13.81 0.87
CA SER A 78 21.32 14.79 1.95
C SER A 78 21.14 16.23 1.46
N GLY A 79 21.29 16.49 0.14
CA GLY A 79 21.27 17.81 -0.46
C GLY A 79 22.65 18.47 -0.60
N TYR A 80 23.69 17.91 0.00
CA TYR A 80 25.08 18.44 -0.07
C TYR A 80 25.92 17.69 -1.10
N PRO A 81 26.97 18.30 -1.66
CA PRO A 81 27.91 17.63 -2.56
C PRO A 81 28.44 16.33 -1.94
N GLY A 82 28.42 15.22 -2.69
CA GLY A 82 28.84 13.91 -2.20
C GLY A 82 27.87 13.23 -1.20
N GLY A 83 26.70 13.81 -0.93
CA GLY A 83 25.74 13.37 0.08
C GLY A 83 24.86 12.18 -0.32
N ILE A 84 25.26 11.34 -1.27
CA ILE A 84 24.54 10.11 -1.66
C ILE A 84 24.73 9.03 -0.59
N LYS A 85 23.61 8.52 -0.06
CA LYS A 85 23.59 7.37 0.87
C LYS A 85 22.96 6.18 0.18
N LYS A 86 23.57 5.01 0.32
CA LYS A 86 23.10 3.74 -0.23
C LYS A 86 22.81 2.79 0.93
N ILE A 87 21.69 2.08 0.84
CA ILE A 87 21.34 1.01 1.79
C ILE A 87 20.74 -0.16 1.01
N ASN A 88 21.16 -1.38 1.30
CA ASN A 88 20.61 -2.57 0.68
C ASN A 88 19.20 -2.88 1.22
N PHE A 89 18.41 -3.62 0.45
CA PHE A 89 17.06 -4.02 0.85
C PHE A 89 17.09 -4.80 2.17
N LYS A 90 18.00 -5.78 2.30
CA LYS A 90 18.13 -6.61 3.50
C LYS A 90 18.40 -5.75 4.75
N ASP A 91 19.39 -4.87 4.68
CA ASP A 91 19.77 -4.00 5.80
C ASP A 91 18.64 -3.02 6.18
N LEU A 92 17.90 -2.52 5.17
CA LEU A 92 16.76 -1.63 5.41
C LEU A 92 15.58 -2.39 6.02
N LEU A 93 15.35 -3.64 5.61
CA LEU A 93 14.27 -4.48 6.15
C LEU A 93 14.52 -4.83 7.63
N GLU A 94 15.76 -5.13 7.99
CA GLU A 94 16.16 -5.42 9.38
C GLU A 94 16.05 -4.16 10.27
N LYS A 95 16.44 -3.00 9.73
CA LYS A 95 16.46 -1.74 10.47
C LYS A 95 15.08 -1.08 10.57
N ASP A 96 14.35 -1.02 9.46
CA ASP A 96 13.11 -0.26 9.33
C ASP A 96 12.20 -0.90 8.25
N PRO A 97 11.51 -2.01 8.58
CA PRO A 97 10.63 -2.71 7.65
C PRO A 97 9.44 -1.85 7.20
N GLU A 98 8.97 -0.94 8.05
CA GLU A 98 7.87 -0.03 7.71
C GLU A 98 8.24 0.90 6.55
N LYS A 99 9.47 1.41 6.55
CA LYS A 99 9.97 2.29 5.50
C LYS A 99 10.07 1.60 4.15
N VAL A 100 10.41 0.30 4.13
CA VAL A 100 10.45 -0.52 2.91
C VAL A 100 9.06 -0.54 2.26
N LEU A 101 8.03 -0.91 3.02
CA LEU A 101 6.65 -0.96 2.55
C LEU A 101 6.12 0.42 2.16
N ARG A 102 6.33 1.42 3.01
CA ARG A 102 5.91 2.80 2.75
C ARG A 102 6.51 3.36 1.46
N ASN A 103 7.80 3.13 1.22
CA ASN A 103 8.46 3.56 -0.01
C ASN A 103 7.90 2.85 -1.24
N SER A 104 7.60 1.55 -1.13
CA SER A 104 7.02 0.77 -2.22
C SER A 104 5.63 1.28 -2.58
N VAL A 105 4.74 1.46 -1.61
CA VAL A 105 3.38 1.98 -1.83
C VAL A 105 3.41 3.43 -2.35
N LYS A 106 4.26 4.29 -1.75
CA LYS A 106 4.44 5.68 -2.18
C LYS A 106 4.89 5.79 -3.64
N GLY A 107 5.75 4.87 -4.08
CA GLY A 107 6.20 4.80 -5.49
C GLY A 107 5.09 4.42 -6.47
N MET A 108 4.04 3.72 -6.00
CA MET A 108 2.89 3.29 -6.81
C MET A 108 1.74 4.31 -6.81
N LEU A 109 1.78 5.27 -5.89
CA LEU A 109 0.81 6.37 -5.86
C LEU A 109 1.27 7.53 -6.77
N PRO A 110 0.36 8.23 -7.45
CA PRO A 110 0.70 9.44 -8.21
C PRO A 110 1.33 10.52 -7.33
N LYS A 111 2.24 11.32 -7.91
CA LYS A 111 2.95 12.38 -7.17
C LYS A 111 2.15 13.70 -7.17
N ASN A 112 1.04 13.76 -6.43
CA ASN A 112 0.19 14.94 -6.31
C ASN A 112 -0.13 15.28 -4.84
N LYS A 113 -0.81 16.42 -4.62
CA LYS A 113 -1.19 16.87 -3.27
C LYS A 113 -2.14 15.88 -2.59
N LEU A 114 -3.11 15.35 -3.33
CA LEU A 114 -4.10 14.39 -2.82
C LEU A 114 -3.43 13.13 -2.28
N ASN A 115 -2.48 12.54 -3.03
CA ASN A 115 -1.82 11.32 -2.58
C ASN A 115 -0.85 11.53 -1.41
N ARG A 116 -0.38 12.76 -1.17
CA ARG A 116 0.35 13.07 0.07
C ARG A 116 -0.55 12.98 1.32
N GLN A 117 -1.84 13.18 1.17
CA GLN A 117 -2.83 12.98 2.24
C GLN A 117 -3.23 11.50 2.33
N ILE A 118 -3.49 10.85 1.20
CA ILE A 118 -3.87 9.44 1.11
C ILE A 118 -2.84 8.52 1.78
N ILE A 119 -1.53 8.77 1.59
CA ILE A 119 -0.48 7.95 2.21
C ILE A 119 -0.51 7.98 3.74
N LYS A 120 -1.13 8.97 4.37
CA LYS A 120 -1.29 9.03 5.84
C LYS A 120 -2.29 8.00 6.36
N LYS A 121 -3.19 7.50 5.50
CA LYS A 121 -4.14 6.44 5.82
C LYS A 121 -3.48 5.05 5.88
N LEU A 122 -2.24 4.94 5.41
CA LEU A 122 -1.45 3.72 5.52
C LEU A 122 -0.75 3.67 6.87
N LYS A 123 -1.11 2.70 7.68
CA LYS A 123 -0.48 2.36 8.95
C LYS A 123 0.29 1.05 8.78
N ILE A 124 1.53 1.02 9.21
CA ILE A 124 2.41 -0.15 9.02
C ILE A 124 3.03 -0.48 10.36
N TYR A 125 2.99 -1.76 10.72
CA TYR A 125 3.55 -2.28 11.97
C TYR A 125 4.49 -3.45 11.66
N SER A 126 5.61 -3.44 12.37
CA SER A 126 6.66 -4.46 12.22
C SER A 126 6.19 -5.83 12.68
N ASP A 127 5.41 -5.85 13.75
CA ASP A 127 4.92 -7.04 14.43
C ASP A 127 3.39 -7.20 14.22
N GLU A 128 2.78 -8.17 14.88
CA GLU A 128 1.36 -8.46 14.79
C GLU A 128 0.49 -7.45 15.56
N VAL A 129 1.04 -6.88 16.64
CA VAL A 129 0.31 -5.98 17.53
C VAL A 129 0.13 -4.60 16.89
N HIS A 130 -1.10 -4.08 16.93
CA HIS A 130 -1.44 -2.74 16.42
C HIS A 130 -2.43 -2.02 17.35
N PRO A 131 -2.38 -0.68 17.47
CA PRO A 131 -3.26 0.09 18.37
C PRO A 131 -4.63 0.43 17.77
N HIS A 132 -5.03 -0.20 16.65
CA HIS A 132 -6.24 0.14 15.90
C HIS A 132 -7.40 -0.85 16.14
N GLU A 133 -7.49 -1.47 17.30
CA GLU A 133 -8.58 -2.40 17.63
C GLU A 133 -9.94 -1.68 17.72
N ALA A 134 -9.93 -0.46 18.26
CA ALA A 134 -11.16 0.35 18.41
C ALA A 134 -11.85 0.68 17.08
N GLN A 135 -11.12 0.66 15.94
CA GLN A 135 -11.64 0.89 14.61
C GLN A 135 -12.23 -0.37 13.95
N ASN A 136 -12.15 -1.53 14.62
CA ASN A 136 -12.62 -2.83 14.12
C ASN A 136 -12.24 -3.09 12.66
N PRO A 137 -10.94 -3.16 12.32
CA PRO A 137 -10.53 -3.32 10.93
C PRO A 137 -10.93 -4.69 10.37
N GLU A 138 -11.51 -4.70 9.18
CA GLU A 138 -11.86 -5.93 8.45
C GLU A 138 -10.58 -6.64 7.96
N VAL A 139 -10.40 -7.91 8.29
CA VAL A 139 -9.26 -8.70 7.83
C VAL A 139 -9.42 -9.04 6.35
N LEU A 140 -8.51 -8.54 5.52
CA LEU A 140 -8.45 -8.88 4.10
C LEU A 140 -7.37 -9.95 3.85
N SER A 141 -7.80 -11.18 3.56
CA SER A 141 -6.91 -12.18 3.01
C SER A 141 -6.63 -11.87 1.53
N LEU A 142 -5.40 -11.46 1.24
CA LEU A 142 -4.97 -11.24 -0.15
C LEU A 142 -4.59 -12.58 -0.80
N SER A 143 -5.59 -13.47 -0.97
CA SER A 143 -5.41 -14.68 -1.74
C SER A 143 -4.93 -14.35 -3.15
N LEU A 144 -3.92 -15.06 -3.63
CA LEU A 144 -3.37 -14.93 -4.99
C LEU A 144 -4.37 -15.41 -6.07
N ILE A 145 -5.53 -15.92 -5.67
CA ILE A 145 -6.51 -16.57 -6.53
C ILE A 145 -7.78 -15.73 -6.61
N HIS A 146 -7.71 -14.56 -7.23
CA HIS A 146 -8.85 -13.93 -7.91
C HIS A 146 -8.35 -13.18 -9.13
N ILE A 147 -7.78 -13.93 -10.06
CA ILE A 147 -8.02 -13.66 -11.46
C ILE A 147 -9.36 -14.34 -11.73
N SER A 148 -10.46 -13.65 -11.54
CA SER A 148 -11.70 -14.04 -12.19
C SER A 148 -11.40 -13.97 -13.69
N GLU A 149 -11.16 -15.12 -14.30
CA GLU A 149 -11.17 -15.22 -15.76
C GLU A 149 -12.45 -14.55 -16.25
N PRO A 150 -12.38 -13.57 -17.18
CA PRO A 150 -13.56 -13.12 -17.84
C PRO A 150 -14.14 -14.33 -18.55
N THR A 151 -15.31 -14.77 -18.14
CA THR A 151 -16.05 -15.83 -18.79
C THR A 151 -16.23 -15.40 -20.24
N ARG A 152 -15.42 -15.95 -21.16
CA ARG A 152 -15.70 -15.88 -22.59
C ARG A 152 -17.01 -16.58 -22.78
N LEU A 153 -18.07 -15.82 -23.02
CA LEU A 153 -19.27 -16.32 -23.61
C LEU A 153 -18.88 -16.92 -24.97
N SER A 154 -18.86 -18.24 -25.04
CA SER A 154 -18.83 -18.95 -26.30
C SER A 154 -20.14 -18.70 -27.03
N VAL A 155 -20.04 -18.01 -28.16
CA VAL A 155 -21.10 -17.94 -29.16
C VAL A 155 -21.16 -19.26 -29.90
#